data_eed42a1a1807d4a72db4ebce75c6047f
#
_entry.id   eed42a1a1807d4a72db4ebce75c6047f
#
_cell.length_a   1.000
_cell.length_b   1.000
_cell.length_c   1.000
_cell.angle_alpha   90.00
_cell.angle_beta   90.00
_cell.angle_gamma   90.00
#
_symmetry.space_group_name_H-M   'P 1'
#
loop_
_entity.id
_entity.type
_entity.pdbx_description
1 polymer ?
#
loop_
_entity_poly.entity_id
_entity_poly.type
_entity_poly.pdbx_seq_one_letter_code
_entity_poly.pdbx_strand_id
1 'polypeptide(L)'
;MEKEKECIWFKSLCRGEEDAYKELFVKFYFSLNSFARKHLEVKEMAEDVVQDTLYEFWVKKIQFATYLELKTYLYRTVRNKCLN
;
A
#
# COMPACT_ATOMS: atom_id res chain seq x y z
N MET A 1 5.81 -6.61 -20.54
CA MET A 1 4.50 -6.02 -20.41
C MET A 1 4.18 -5.77 -18.95
N GLU A 2 3.34 -4.79 -18.68
CA GLU A 2 3.07 -4.38 -17.30
C GLU A 2 2.51 -5.51 -16.42
N LYS A 3 1.64 -6.35 -16.96
CA LYS A 3 1.07 -7.47 -16.20
C LYS A 3 2.11 -8.49 -15.77
N GLU A 4 3.10 -8.73 -16.62
CA GLU A 4 4.19 -9.66 -16.29
C GLU A 4 5.07 -9.08 -15.21
N LYS A 5 5.38 -7.78 -15.29
CA LYS A 5 6.17 -7.09 -14.27
C LYS A 5 5.44 -7.05 -12.94
N GLU A 6 4.13 -6.79 -12.95
CA GLU A 6 3.32 -6.82 -11.74
C GLU A 6 3.31 -8.20 -11.11
N CYS A 7 3.19 -9.25 -11.92
CA CYS A 7 3.18 -10.62 -11.42
C CYS A 7 4.52 -10.99 -10.77
N ILE A 8 5.62 -10.64 -11.42
CA ILE A 8 6.96 -10.91 -10.90
C ILE A 8 7.19 -10.15 -9.59
N TRP A 9 6.85 -8.88 -9.56
CA TRP A 9 6.97 -8.05 -8.36
C TRP A 9 6.11 -8.59 -7.22
N PHE A 10 4.86 -8.96 -7.51
CA PHE A 10 3.95 -9.47 -6.50
C PHE A 10 4.47 -10.78 -5.89
N LYS A 11 5.04 -11.65 -6.70
CA LYS A 11 5.67 -12.88 -6.21
C LYS A 11 6.85 -12.58 -5.29
N SER A 12 7.68 -11.61 -5.68
CA SER A 12 8.79 -11.17 -4.84
C SER A 12 8.31 -10.63 -3.50
N LEU A 13 7.22 -9.85 -3.54
CA LEU A 13 6.61 -9.31 -2.34
C LEU A 13 6.10 -10.44 -1.43
N CYS A 14 5.45 -11.45 -2.02
CA CYS A 14 4.94 -12.59 -1.26
C CYS A 14 6.07 -13.40 -0.62
N ARG A 15 7.27 -13.41 -1.22
CA ARG A 15 8.44 -14.05 -0.64
C ARG A 15 9.10 -13.22 0.46
N GLY A 16 8.61 -12.00 0.71
CA GLY A 16 9.15 -11.13 1.75
C GLY A 16 10.44 -10.42 1.38
N GLU A 17 10.72 -10.26 0.09
CA GLU A 17 11.93 -9.58 -0.36
C GLU A 17 11.85 -8.09 -0.08
N GLU A 18 12.89 -7.55 0.54
CA GLU A 18 12.92 -6.14 0.96
C GLU A 18 12.75 -5.17 -0.21
N ASP A 19 13.39 -5.43 -1.33
CA ASP A 19 13.28 -4.56 -2.50
C ASP A 19 11.85 -4.49 -3.02
N ALA A 20 11.08 -5.58 -2.88
CA ALA A 20 9.69 -5.59 -3.29
C ALA A 20 8.84 -4.67 -2.40
N TYR A 21 9.15 -4.58 -1.10
CA TYR A 21 8.48 -3.65 -0.20
C TYR A 21 8.81 -2.21 -0.52
N LYS A 22 10.05 -1.92 -0.89
CA LYS A 22 10.45 -0.58 -1.32
C LYS A 22 9.69 -0.17 -2.57
N GLU A 23 9.54 -1.10 -3.51
CA GLU A 23 8.77 -0.87 -4.73
C GLU A 23 7.29 -0.67 -4.42
N LEU A 24 6.76 -1.41 -3.46
CA LEU A 24 5.39 -1.22 -2.98
C LEU A 24 5.17 0.22 -2.52
N PHE A 25 6.09 0.73 -1.70
CA PHE A 25 6.01 2.08 -1.18
C PHE A 25 5.98 3.10 -2.33
N VAL A 26 6.92 2.99 -3.25
CA VAL A 26 7.01 3.90 -4.40
C VAL A 26 5.75 3.82 -5.26
N LYS A 27 5.26 2.60 -5.49
CA LYS A 27 4.14 2.34 -6.38
C LYS A 27 2.82 2.91 -5.83
N PHE A 28 2.61 2.83 -4.53
CA PHE A 28 1.31 3.19 -3.92
C PHE A 28 1.30 4.50 -3.16
N TYR A 29 2.46 5.05 -2.80
CA TYR A 29 2.52 6.21 -1.92
C TYR A 29 1.70 7.40 -2.44
N PHE A 30 1.94 7.79 -3.68
CA PHE A 30 1.24 8.94 -4.28
C PHE A 30 -0.25 8.69 -4.39
N SER A 31 -0.64 7.52 -4.92
CA SER A 31 -2.06 7.19 -5.12
C SER A 31 -2.82 7.11 -3.81
N LEU A 32 -2.21 6.50 -2.79
CA LEU A 32 -2.85 6.41 -1.47
C LEU A 32 -2.96 7.77 -0.80
N ASN A 33 -1.96 8.63 -0.97
CA ASN A 33 -2.05 10.00 -0.45
C ASN A 33 -3.16 10.79 -1.13
N SER A 34 -3.28 10.68 -2.44
CA SER A 34 -4.36 11.33 -3.17
C SER A 34 -5.72 10.86 -2.69
N PHE A 35 -5.84 9.56 -2.43
CA PHE A 35 -7.06 8.97 -1.90
C PHE A 35 -7.35 9.46 -0.48
N ALA A 36 -6.34 9.47 0.38
CA ALA A 36 -6.49 9.94 1.77
C ALA A 36 -6.89 11.41 1.84
N ARG A 37 -6.38 12.24 0.90
CA ARG A 37 -6.71 13.66 0.85
C ARG A 37 -8.19 13.93 0.55
N LYS A 38 -8.91 12.95 0.02
CA LYS A 38 -10.36 13.07 -0.17
C LYS A 38 -11.09 13.04 1.16
N HIS A 39 -10.48 12.47 2.19
CA HIS A 39 -11.07 12.34 3.52
C HIS A 39 -10.46 13.29 4.54
N LEU A 40 -9.20 13.66 4.35
CA LEU A 40 -8.45 14.51 5.28
C LEU A 40 -7.93 15.73 4.55
N GLU A 41 -8.31 16.92 5.01
CA GLU A 41 -7.89 18.18 4.38
C GLU A 41 -6.42 18.50 4.63
N VAL A 42 -5.90 18.07 5.77
CA VAL A 42 -4.51 18.37 6.15
C VAL A 42 -3.56 17.36 5.51
N LYS A 43 -2.65 17.86 4.69
CA LYS A 43 -1.71 17.05 3.95
C LYS A 43 -0.88 16.12 4.85
N GLU A 44 -0.38 16.66 5.94
CA GLU A 44 0.47 15.93 6.88
C GLU A 44 -0.27 14.76 7.52
N MET A 45 -1.54 14.93 7.80
CA MET A 45 -2.37 13.86 8.36
C MET A 45 -2.57 12.74 7.35
N ALA A 46 -2.79 13.10 6.09
CA ALA A 46 -2.92 12.10 5.03
C ALA A 46 -1.62 11.31 4.86
N GLU A 47 -0.49 12.01 4.83
CA GLU A 47 0.82 11.36 4.73
C GLU A 47 1.07 10.40 5.88
N ASP A 48 0.73 10.79 7.11
CA ASP A 48 0.90 9.94 8.29
C ASP A 48 0.07 8.66 8.17
N VAL A 49 -1.17 8.77 7.73
CA VAL A 49 -2.04 7.61 7.56
C VAL A 49 -1.46 6.64 6.53
N VAL A 50 -0.98 7.16 5.41
CA VAL A 50 -0.42 6.33 4.33
C VAL A 50 0.87 5.65 4.77
N GLN A 51 1.78 6.40 5.40
CA GLN A 51 3.03 5.84 5.90
C GLN A 51 2.77 4.76 6.93
N ASP A 52 1.84 5.00 7.84
CA ASP A 52 1.47 4.05 8.88
C ASP A 52 0.92 2.76 8.27
N THR A 53 0.07 2.89 7.25
CA THR A 53 -0.51 1.74 6.55
C THR A 53 0.56 0.89 5.87
N LEU A 54 1.47 1.53 5.14
CA LEU A 54 2.53 0.84 4.43
C LEU A 54 3.54 0.21 5.39
N TYR A 55 3.84 0.90 6.49
CA TYR A 55 4.73 0.39 7.52
C TYR A 55 4.14 -0.84 8.21
N GLU A 56 2.87 -0.79 8.59
CA GLU A 56 2.18 -1.93 9.19
C GLU A 56 2.19 -3.14 8.26
N PHE A 57 1.96 -2.90 6.97
CA PHE A 57 2.00 -3.97 5.98
C PHE A 57 3.37 -4.67 5.99
N TRP A 58 4.45 -3.89 6.01
CA TRP A 58 5.80 -4.44 6.07
C TRP A 58 6.01 -5.25 7.34
N VAL A 59 5.70 -4.67 8.50
CA VAL A 59 5.97 -5.29 9.79
C VAL A 59 5.18 -6.59 9.97
N LYS A 60 3.90 -6.57 9.61
CA LYS A 60 3.02 -7.73 9.77
C LYS A 60 3.23 -8.79 8.69
N LYS A 61 3.87 -8.45 7.60
CA LYS A 61 4.12 -9.35 6.46
C LYS A 61 2.86 -10.08 6.02
N ILE A 62 1.79 -9.30 5.86
CA ILE A 62 0.48 -9.83 5.47
C ILE A 62 0.57 -10.44 4.08
N GLN A 63 0.00 -11.64 3.92
CA GLN A 63 0.02 -12.37 2.65
C GLN A 63 -1.34 -12.26 1.96
N PHE A 64 -1.30 -12.18 0.63
CA PHE A 64 -2.50 -12.15 -0.20
C PHE A 64 -2.35 -13.13 -1.35
N ALA A 65 -3.49 -13.70 -1.76
CA ALA A 65 -3.50 -14.62 -2.90
C ALA A 65 -3.36 -13.88 -4.23
N THR A 66 -3.87 -12.67 -4.32
CA THR A 66 -3.85 -11.89 -5.56
C THR A 66 -3.42 -10.44 -5.32
N TYR A 67 -2.93 -9.82 -6.38
CA TYR A 67 -2.60 -8.40 -6.36
C TYR A 67 -3.84 -7.54 -6.05
N LEU A 68 -5.00 -7.93 -6.57
CA LEU A 68 -6.23 -7.20 -6.30
C LEU A 68 -6.59 -7.18 -4.82
N GLU A 69 -6.40 -8.31 -4.14
CA GLU A 69 -6.63 -8.37 -2.69
C GLU A 69 -5.70 -7.45 -1.93
N LEU A 70 -4.42 -7.41 -2.32
CA LEU A 70 -3.44 -6.50 -1.74
C LEU A 70 -3.88 -5.05 -1.91
N LYS A 71 -4.22 -4.68 -3.14
CA LYS A 71 -4.64 -3.32 -3.46
C LYS A 71 -5.88 -2.93 -2.67
N THR A 72 -6.88 -3.80 -2.62
CA THR A 72 -8.11 -3.58 -1.87
C THR A 72 -7.82 -3.38 -0.39
N TYR A 73 -6.93 -4.19 0.17
CA TYR A 73 -6.53 -4.06 1.57
C TYR A 73 -5.92 -2.70 1.87
N LEU A 74 -5.00 -2.24 1.02
CA LEU A 74 -4.33 -0.96 1.24
C LEU A 74 -5.31 0.21 1.23
N TYR A 75 -6.19 0.26 0.23
CA TYR A 75 -7.18 1.34 0.14
C TYR A 75 -8.20 1.30 1.27
N ARG A 76 -8.66 0.11 1.63
CA ARG A 76 -9.60 -0.05 2.74
C ARG A 76 -8.98 0.38 4.06
N THR A 77 -7.74 0.00 4.30
CA THR A 77 -7.03 0.35 5.54
C THR A 77 -6.84 1.85 5.65
N VAL A 78 -6.41 2.50 4.55
CA VAL A 78 -6.26 3.95 4.53
C VAL A 78 -7.59 4.63 4.80
N ARG A 79 -8.66 4.20 4.12
CA ARG A 79 -9.99 4.76 4.33
C ARG A 79 -10.43 4.63 5.79
N ASN A 80 -10.27 3.46 6.37
CA ASN A 80 -10.68 3.23 7.76
C ASN A 80 -9.91 4.11 8.74
N LYS A 81 -8.62 4.27 8.52
CA LYS A 81 -7.79 5.13 9.36
C LYS A 81 -8.18 6.61 9.21
N CYS A 82 -8.57 7.04 8.02
CA CYS A 82 -9.03 8.41 7.79
C CYS A 82 -10.33 8.72 8.48
N LEU A 83 -11.21 7.72 8.65
CA LEU A 83 -12.54 7.89 9.25
C LEU A 83 -12.54 7.76 10.77
N ASN A 84 -11.46 7.28 11.34
CA ASN A 84 -11.37 7.11 12.80
C ASN A 84 -10.85 8.35 13.51
#